data_b4cfdb5eeed775a9d17aa0190550f245
#
_entry.id   b4cfdb5eeed775a9d17aa0190550f245
#
_cell.length_a   1.000
_cell.length_b   1.000
_cell.length_c   1.000
_cell.angle_alpha   90.00
_cell.angle_beta   90.00
_cell.angle_gamma   90.00
#
_symmetry.space_group_name_H-M   'P 1'
#
loop_
_entity.id
_entity.type
_entity.pdbx_description
1 polymer ?
#
loop_
_entity_poly.entity_id
_entity_poly.type
_entity_poly.pdbx_seq_one_letter_code
_entity_poly.pdbx_strand_id
1 'polypeptide(L)'
;MEDELITILSSFKYPVYRQGSMSADASYPETFITFWNNSSPDHSQYDNTEYGSAWDYNVYVYSSDPSLVYSVLMDIRAALKSAGWIVPSKGYDVASDEATHTGRALEVFFLEI
;
A
#
# COMPACT_ATOMS: atom_id res chain seq x y z
N MET A 1 10.83 6.81 -3.84
CA MET A 1 9.87 5.69 -4.02
C MET A 1 8.50 5.94 -3.40
N GLU A 2 8.46 6.51 -2.23
CA GLU A 2 7.17 6.78 -1.59
C GLU A 2 6.30 7.73 -2.42
N ASP A 3 6.89 8.75 -3.03
CA ASP A 3 6.16 9.69 -3.88
C ASP A 3 5.54 9.01 -5.10
N GLU A 4 6.25 8.07 -5.69
CA GLU A 4 5.74 7.28 -6.80
C GLU A 4 4.58 6.41 -6.35
N LEU A 5 4.70 5.76 -5.20
CA LEU A 5 3.63 4.96 -4.63
C LEU A 5 2.38 5.80 -4.38
N ILE A 6 2.54 6.98 -3.77
CA ILE A 6 1.44 7.90 -3.52
C ILE A 6 0.75 8.31 -4.82
N THR A 7 1.54 8.60 -5.85
CA THR A 7 1.00 8.98 -7.16
C THR A 7 0.13 7.87 -7.75
N ILE A 8 0.61 6.63 -7.68
CA ILE A 8 -0.14 5.48 -8.19
C ILE A 8 -1.42 5.28 -7.38
N LEU A 9 -1.33 5.29 -6.05
CA LEU A 9 -2.49 5.08 -5.20
C LEU A 9 -3.53 6.18 -5.36
N SER A 10 -3.09 7.42 -5.53
CA SER A 10 -3.98 8.57 -5.68
C SER A 10 -4.78 8.54 -6.99
N SER A 11 -4.32 7.78 -7.98
CA SER A 11 -5.01 7.67 -9.27
C SER A 11 -6.37 6.97 -9.16
N PHE A 12 -6.64 6.28 -8.06
CA PHE A 12 -7.90 5.56 -7.84
C PHE A 12 -9.01 6.44 -7.25
N LYS A 13 -8.71 7.72 -6.98
CA LYS A 13 -9.69 8.71 -6.53
C LYS A 13 -10.23 8.48 -5.12
N TYR A 14 -9.55 7.68 -4.32
CA TYR A 14 -9.88 7.52 -2.90
C TYR A 14 -8.85 8.26 -2.06
N PRO A 15 -9.22 8.72 -0.85
CA PRO A 15 -8.23 9.34 0.04
C PRO A 15 -7.07 8.38 0.32
N VAL A 16 -5.86 8.91 0.29
CA VAL A 16 -4.63 8.15 0.55
C VAL A 16 -3.92 8.77 1.74
N TYR A 17 -3.64 7.96 2.75
CA TYR A 17 -2.96 8.41 3.97
C TYR A 17 -1.75 7.53 4.25
N ARG A 18 -0.68 8.15 4.72
CA ARG A 18 0.38 7.39 5.36
C ARG A 18 -0.18 6.85 6.67
N GLN A 19 0.11 5.59 6.99
CA GLN A 19 -0.39 4.97 8.22
C GLN A 19 -0.03 5.86 9.42
N GLY A 20 -1.04 6.16 10.24
CA GLY A 20 -0.88 7.03 11.40
C GLY A 20 -0.98 8.53 11.14
N SER A 21 -1.18 8.96 9.89
CA SER A 21 -1.27 10.39 9.55
C SER A 21 -2.69 10.94 9.55
N MET A 22 -3.70 10.05 9.64
CA MET A 22 -5.09 10.50 9.70
C MET A 22 -5.34 11.15 11.07
N SER A 23 -6.05 12.28 11.06
CA SER A 23 -6.39 12.97 12.31
C SER A 23 -7.24 12.07 13.21
N ALA A 24 -6.95 12.08 14.52
CA ALA A 24 -7.72 11.32 15.50
C ALA A 24 -9.19 11.74 15.57
N ASP A 25 -9.47 12.99 15.20
CA ASP A 25 -10.83 13.55 15.21
C ASP A 25 -11.56 13.37 13.88
N ALA A 26 -10.87 12.88 12.87
CA ALA A 26 -11.48 12.71 11.55
C ALA A 26 -12.37 11.46 11.54
N SER A 27 -13.52 11.58 10.89
CA SER A 27 -14.35 10.43 10.60
C SER A 27 -13.69 9.60 9.50
N TYR A 28 -13.79 8.29 9.58
CA TYR A 28 -13.27 7.44 8.53
C TYR A 28 -14.10 7.65 7.25
N PRO A 29 -13.43 7.91 6.12
CA PRO A 29 -14.13 7.89 4.83
C PRO A 29 -14.74 6.53 4.59
N GLU A 30 -15.74 6.47 3.73
CA GLU A 30 -16.36 5.19 3.34
C GLU A 30 -15.34 4.23 2.76
N THR A 31 -14.45 4.73 1.92
CA THR A 31 -13.36 3.96 1.32
C THR A 31 -12.09 4.81 1.33
N PHE A 32 -11.01 4.23 1.78
CA PHE A 32 -9.73 4.94 1.79
C PHE A 32 -8.57 3.97 1.72
N ILE A 33 -7.41 4.48 1.37
CA ILE A 33 -6.18 3.73 1.18
C ILE A 33 -5.16 4.24 2.18
N THR A 34 -4.46 3.35 2.86
CA THR A 34 -3.31 3.70 3.68
C THR A 34 -2.09 2.93 3.22
N PHE A 35 -0.91 3.38 3.61
CA PHE A 35 0.32 2.66 3.31
C PHE A 35 1.30 2.80 4.46
N TRP A 36 2.23 1.86 4.51
CA TRP A 36 3.23 1.77 5.56
C TRP A 36 4.53 1.25 4.97
N ASN A 37 5.64 1.91 5.31
CA ASN A 37 6.95 1.44 4.89
C ASN A 37 7.46 0.42 5.92
N ASN A 38 7.57 -0.83 5.52
CA ASN A 38 8.02 -1.90 6.40
C ASN A 38 9.52 -1.81 6.64
N SER A 39 10.28 -1.68 5.57
CA SER A 39 11.71 -1.49 5.64
C SER A 39 12.23 -1.04 4.29
N SER A 40 13.38 -0.42 4.28
CA SER A 40 14.04 0.03 3.06
C SER A 40 15.53 -0.30 3.16
N PRO A 41 15.87 -1.61 3.28
CA PRO A 41 17.26 -1.98 3.44
C PRO A 41 18.06 -1.64 2.21
N ASP A 42 19.26 -1.17 2.46
CA ASP A 42 20.22 -0.92 1.42
C ASP A 42 20.87 -2.25 1.03
N HIS A 43 20.96 -2.53 -0.25
CA HIS A 43 21.63 -3.75 -0.72
C HIS A 43 23.11 -3.77 -0.40
N SER A 44 23.69 -2.66 -0.01
CA SER A 44 25.09 -2.59 0.38
C SER A 44 25.44 -3.53 1.51
N GLN A 45 24.48 -3.88 2.36
CA GLN A 45 24.70 -4.85 3.43
C GLN A 45 25.07 -6.23 2.91
N TYR A 46 24.83 -6.49 1.65
CA TYR A 46 25.20 -7.73 0.96
C TYR A 46 26.44 -7.54 0.06
N ASP A 47 27.20 -6.48 0.33
CA ASP A 47 28.39 -6.12 -0.42
C ASP A 47 28.11 -5.86 -1.90
N ASN A 48 26.92 -5.40 -2.22
CA ASN A 48 26.55 -5.17 -3.60
C ASN A 48 25.83 -3.84 -3.77
N THR A 49 26.63 -2.79 -3.80
CA THR A 49 26.11 -1.42 -3.95
C THR A 49 25.51 -1.16 -5.33
N GLU A 50 25.72 -2.05 -6.28
CA GLU A 50 25.16 -1.91 -7.64
C GLU A 50 23.65 -2.07 -7.65
N TYR A 51 23.09 -2.79 -6.69
CA TYR A 51 21.67 -3.08 -6.68
C TYR A 51 20.84 -1.99 -5.99
N GLY A 52 21.49 -0.97 -5.44
CA GLY A 52 20.75 0.12 -4.83
C GLY A 52 19.95 -0.29 -3.62
N SER A 53 18.73 0.19 -3.54
CA SER A 53 17.85 -0.01 -2.38
C SER A 53 16.66 -0.88 -2.69
N ALA A 54 16.20 -1.63 -1.71
CA ALA A 54 14.93 -2.35 -1.77
C ALA A 54 13.90 -1.62 -0.91
N TRP A 55 12.72 -1.42 -1.46
CA TRP A 55 11.64 -0.74 -0.78
C TRP A 55 10.51 -1.74 -0.54
N ASP A 56 10.03 -1.82 0.69
CA ASP A 56 9.03 -2.77 1.13
C ASP A 56 7.90 -2.01 1.82
N TYR A 57 6.72 -2.02 1.22
CA TYR A 57 5.56 -1.32 1.74
C TYR A 57 4.40 -2.28 1.91
N ASN A 58 3.55 -1.99 2.89
CA ASN A 58 2.20 -2.54 2.94
C ASN A 58 1.23 -1.48 2.48
N VAL A 59 0.31 -1.87 1.62
CA VAL A 59 -0.79 -1.03 1.16
C VAL A 59 -2.09 -1.63 1.67
N TYR A 60 -2.92 -0.80 2.28
CA TYR A 60 -4.18 -1.22 2.88
C TYR A 60 -5.33 -0.50 2.21
N VAL A 61 -6.41 -1.23 1.97
CA VAL A 61 -7.67 -0.63 1.54
C VAL A 61 -8.70 -0.95 2.61
N TYR A 62 -9.41 0.08 3.06
CA TYR A 62 -10.50 -0.05 4.03
C TYR A 62 -11.77 0.49 3.40
N SER A 63 -12.88 -0.20 3.60
CA SER A 63 -14.17 0.25 3.10
C SER A 63 -15.29 -0.35 3.92
N SER A 64 -16.42 0.35 3.98
CA SER A 64 -17.66 -0.20 4.51
C SER A 64 -18.29 -1.23 3.56
N ASP A 65 -17.80 -1.31 2.31
CA ASP A 65 -18.25 -2.31 1.34
C ASP A 65 -17.15 -3.37 1.13
N PRO A 66 -17.34 -4.60 1.63
CA PRO A 66 -16.32 -5.65 1.50
C PRO A 66 -15.96 -6.00 0.04
N SER A 67 -16.92 -5.95 -0.86
CA SER A 67 -16.65 -6.23 -2.28
C SER A 67 -15.73 -5.20 -2.88
N LEU A 68 -15.90 -3.94 -2.50
CA LEU A 68 -15.09 -2.84 -2.99
C LEU A 68 -13.64 -2.95 -2.50
N VAL A 69 -13.46 -3.38 -1.27
CA VAL A 69 -12.10 -3.60 -0.72
C VAL A 69 -11.32 -4.55 -1.61
N TYR A 70 -11.91 -5.66 -1.97
CA TYR A 70 -11.25 -6.66 -2.81
C TYR A 70 -10.95 -6.11 -4.20
N SER A 71 -11.94 -5.52 -4.86
CA SER A 71 -11.79 -5.05 -6.25
C SER A 71 -10.80 -3.90 -6.36
N VAL A 72 -10.84 -2.96 -5.43
CA VAL A 72 -9.90 -1.83 -5.42
C VAL A 72 -8.47 -2.34 -5.21
N LEU A 73 -8.27 -3.27 -4.29
CA LEU A 73 -6.94 -3.80 -4.03
C LEU A 73 -6.39 -4.56 -5.25
N MET A 74 -7.23 -5.28 -5.98
CA MET A 74 -6.80 -5.98 -7.20
C MET A 74 -6.42 -4.98 -8.30
N ASP A 75 -7.16 -3.88 -8.41
CA ASP A 75 -6.82 -2.82 -9.37
C ASP A 75 -5.48 -2.15 -9.00
N ILE A 76 -5.26 -1.91 -7.72
CA ILE A 76 -3.99 -1.38 -7.22
C ILE A 76 -2.84 -2.35 -7.55
N ARG A 77 -3.06 -3.63 -7.33
CA ARG A 77 -2.06 -4.66 -7.65
C ARG A 77 -1.67 -4.60 -9.13
N ALA A 78 -2.66 -4.53 -10.00
CA ALA A 78 -2.42 -4.46 -11.45
C ALA A 78 -1.63 -3.19 -11.82
N ALA A 79 -2.01 -2.05 -11.25
CA ALA A 79 -1.33 -0.79 -11.52
C ALA A 79 0.12 -0.79 -11.04
N LEU A 80 0.38 -1.34 -9.86
CA LEU A 80 1.73 -1.43 -9.32
C LEU A 80 2.60 -2.38 -10.15
N LYS A 81 2.07 -3.51 -10.55
CA LYS A 81 2.80 -4.45 -11.43
C LYS A 81 3.15 -3.80 -12.76
N SER A 82 2.23 -3.03 -13.33
CA SER A 82 2.49 -2.29 -14.58
C SER A 82 3.56 -1.24 -14.41
N ALA A 83 3.72 -0.68 -13.22
CA ALA A 83 4.74 0.32 -12.92
C ALA A 83 6.09 -0.30 -12.52
N GLY A 84 6.20 -1.62 -12.53
CA GLY A 84 7.46 -2.30 -12.23
C GLY A 84 7.60 -2.78 -10.79
N TRP A 85 6.56 -2.65 -9.98
CA TRP A 85 6.58 -3.14 -8.60
C TRP A 85 6.39 -4.66 -8.57
N ILE A 86 6.98 -5.29 -7.57
CA ILE A 86 6.85 -6.72 -7.33
C ILE A 86 5.72 -6.91 -6.33
N VAL A 87 4.67 -7.63 -6.73
CA VAL A 87 3.51 -7.89 -5.88
C VAL A 87 3.29 -9.41 -5.84
N PRO A 88 3.87 -10.09 -4.87
CA PRO A 88 3.93 -11.55 -4.88
C PRO A 88 2.61 -12.25 -4.57
N SER A 89 1.66 -11.56 -3.95
CA SER A 89 0.40 -12.19 -3.53
C SER A 89 -0.81 -11.34 -3.92
N LYS A 90 -1.99 -11.91 -3.68
CA LYS A 90 -3.27 -11.18 -3.87
C LYS A 90 -3.71 -10.45 -2.60
N GLY A 91 -2.86 -10.45 -1.59
CA GLY A 91 -3.16 -9.77 -0.35
C GLY A 91 -3.81 -10.67 0.69
N TYR A 92 -4.17 -10.07 1.81
CA TYR A 92 -4.75 -10.77 2.95
C TYR A 92 -5.64 -9.80 3.74
N ASP A 93 -6.61 -10.38 4.45
CA ASP A 93 -7.53 -9.57 5.24
C ASP A 93 -6.85 -9.04 6.49
N VAL A 94 -7.21 -7.81 6.87
CA VAL A 94 -6.70 -7.17 8.07
C VAL A 94 -7.86 -6.58 8.86
N ALA A 95 -7.67 -6.47 10.17
CA ALA A 95 -8.67 -5.86 11.04
C ALA A 95 -8.70 -4.36 10.82
N SER A 96 -9.88 -3.77 10.95
CA SER A 96 -10.08 -2.33 10.94
C SER A 96 -10.32 -1.84 12.37
N ASP A 97 -9.92 -0.60 12.66
CA ASP A 97 -10.23 0.03 13.94
C ASP A 97 -11.72 0.34 14.07
N GLU A 98 -12.42 0.45 12.94
CA GLU A 98 -13.85 0.71 12.91
C GLU A 98 -14.60 -0.56 12.56
N ALA A 99 -15.60 -0.91 13.38
CA ALA A 99 -16.39 -2.13 13.17
C ALA A 99 -17.20 -2.10 11.87
N THR A 100 -17.43 -0.92 11.31
CA THR A 100 -18.16 -0.73 10.05
C THR A 100 -17.31 -0.93 8.82
N HIS A 101 -16.00 -1.07 8.97
CA HIS A 101 -15.07 -1.16 7.84
C HIS A 101 -14.37 -2.51 7.82
N THR A 102 -14.17 -2.99 6.61
CA THR A 102 -13.36 -4.17 6.31
C THR A 102 -12.03 -3.69 5.73
N GLY A 103 -10.96 -4.38 6.04
CA GLY A 103 -9.63 -4.06 5.54
C GLY A 103 -8.98 -5.24 4.83
N ARG A 104 -8.17 -4.91 3.83
CA ARG A 104 -7.34 -5.90 3.15
C ARG A 104 -5.99 -5.26 2.81
N ALA A 105 -4.93 -6.02 2.94
CA ALA A 105 -3.57 -5.53 2.76
C ALA A 105 -2.84 -6.25 1.64
N LEU A 106 -1.87 -5.56 1.06
CA LEU A 106 -1.02 -6.07 0.01
C LEU A 106 0.41 -5.67 0.32
N GLU A 107 1.32 -6.63 0.32
CA GLU A 107 2.74 -6.33 0.46
C GLU A 107 3.35 -6.12 -0.92
N VAL A 108 4.09 -5.03 -1.09
CA VAL A 108 4.65 -4.63 -2.38
C VAL A 108 6.12 -4.27 -2.23
N PHE A 109 6.91 -4.58 -3.24
CA PHE A 109 8.35 -4.36 -3.24
C PHE A 109 8.78 -3.62 -4.49
N PHE A 110 9.80 -2.80 -4.35
CA PHE A 110 10.46 -2.18 -5.49
C PHE A 110 11.98 -2.22 -5.32
N LEU A 111 12.68 -2.66 -6.35
CA LEU A 111 14.12 -2.64 -6.39
C LEU A 111 14.57 -1.41 -7.17
N GLU A 112 15.21 -0.48 -6.47
CA GLU A 112 15.75 0.74 -7.06
C GLU A 112 17.22 0.53 -7.32
N ILE A 113 17.60 0.62 -8.58
CA ILE A 113 18.98 0.39 -9.01
C ILE A 113 19.64 1.71 -9.37
#